data_2be0ac35815817d1671ede96cd1b2162
#
_entry.id   2be0ac35815817d1671ede96cd1b2162
#
_cell.length_a   1.000
_cell.length_b   1.000
_cell.length_c   1.000
_cell.angle_alpha   90.00
_cell.angle_beta   90.00
_cell.angle_gamma   90.00
#
_symmetry.space_group_name_H-M   'P 1'
#
loop_
_entity.id
_entity.type
_entity.pdbx_description
1 polymer ?
#
loop_
_entity_poly.entity_id
_entity_poly.type
_entity_poly.pdbx_seq_one_letter_code
_entity_poly.pdbx_strand_id
1 'polypeptide(L)'
;MTGSRSKRNKTIVVTEEEARELSPRILTPRDISGGLSFADTLVNGDLLDVLGLLPDSFADLVIADPPYNMSKKFGAAAFSAMPDGQYEDYLRSWFRQVCTKLKPDGSLYLCGDWRSSSSLQKVMEEELTVLNRITWQREKGRGAASNWKNGMEDIWFGVKDPGHYYFDLEAVKLKRRVLAPYRDNGSPKDWEDTPDGPFRLTCPSNFWDDVSVPFWSMPENTDHPAQKPEKLMAKLILASCPAGGVVFEPFAGSGSACVAAKKLGRHFIGVEIDRDYCLVAAKRLRMADSDKRIQGYDGVHFKERNSP
;
A
#
# COMPACT_ATOMS: atom_id res chain seq x y z
N MET A 1 -15.03 -7.34 -27.48
CA MET A 1 -16.34 -7.87 -27.01
C MET A 1 -16.47 -7.52 -25.53
N THR A 2 -17.16 -6.43 -25.22
CA THR A 2 -17.45 -6.03 -23.84
C THR A 2 -18.68 -6.82 -23.36
N GLY A 3 -18.44 -8.03 -22.85
CA GLY A 3 -19.49 -8.81 -22.19
C GLY A 3 -20.01 -8.02 -20.98
N SER A 4 -21.32 -7.90 -20.82
CA SER A 4 -21.98 -7.25 -19.69
C SER A 4 -21.47 -7.86 -18.37
N ARG A 5 -20.81 -7.05 -17.55
CA ARG A 5 -20.34 -7.48 -16.23
C ARG A 5 -21.55 -7.82 -15.33
N SER A 6 -21.44 -8.88 -14.52
CA SER A 6 -22.46 -9.25 -13.53
C SER A 6 -22.80 -8.08 -12.61
N LYS A 7 -24.08 -7.95 -12.16
CA LYS A 7 -24.52 -6.95 -11.17
C LYS A 7 -23.72 -6.97 -9.84
N ARG A 8 -23.09 -8.12 -9.52
CA ARG A 8 -22.22 -8.26 -8.34
C ARG A 8 -20.77 -7.78 -8.59
N ASN A 9 -20.41 -7.50 -9.84
CA ASN A 9 -19.06 -7.04 -10.17
C ASN A 9 -18.95 -5.55 -9.87
N LYS A 10 -18.13 -5.20 -8.87
CA LYS A 10 -17.87 -3.84 -8.40
C LYS A 10 -16.55 -3.27 -8.91
N THR A 11 -15.86 -3.96 -9.82
CA THR A 11 -14.59 -3.50 -10.36
C THR A 11 -14.73 -2.09 -10.92
N ILE A 12 -13.91 -1.18 -10.42
CA ILE A 12 -13.87 0.22 -10.82
C ILE A 12 -13.30 0.30 -12.24
N VAL A 13 -14.03 0.93 -13.14
CA VAL A 13 -13.61 1.28 -14.49
C VAL A 13 -13.84 2.76 -14.71
N VAL A 14 -13.03 3.38 -15.56
CA VAL A 14 -13.17 4.78 -15.94
C VAL A 14 -13.84 4.85 -17.31
N THR A 15 -14.89 5.65 -17.45
CA THR A 15 -15.52 5.94 -18.75
C THR A 15 -14.75 7.07 -19.43
N GLU A 16 -14.99 7.27 -20.75
CA GLU A 16 -14.38 8.38 -21.48
C GLU A 16 -14.79 9.76 -20.95
N GLU A 17 -16.02 9.89 -20.46
CA GLU A 17 -16.52 11.12 -19.85
C GLU A 17 -15.79 11.38 -18.53
N GLU A 18 -15.71 10.38 -17.64
CA GLU A 18 -14.94 10.47 -16.39
C GLU A 18 -13.45 10.75 -16.63
N ALA A 19 -12.87 10.15 -17.68
CA ALA A 19 -11.47 10.41 -18.04
C ALA A 19 -11.23 11.88 -18.38
N ARG A 20 -12.17 12.52 -19.11
CA ARG A 20 -12.10 13.96 -19.40
C ARG A 20 -12.21 14.82 -18.15
N GLU A 21 -13.12 14.49 -17.22
CA GLU A 21 -13.31 15.21 -15.96
C GLU A 21 -12.12 15.03 -15.01
N LEU A 22 -11.51 13.84 -14.95
CA LEU A 22 -10.43 13.49 -14.03
C LEU A 22 -9.05 13.95 -14.51
N SER A 23 -8.86 14.05 -15.83
CA SER A 23 -7.58 14.42 -16.42
C SER A 23 -6.95 15.70 -15.86
N PRO A 24 -7.71 16.79 -15.59
CA PRO A 24 -7.15 18.01 -15.00
C PRO A 24 -6.66 17.86 -13.56
N ARG A 25 -7.03 16.77 -12.87
CA ARG A 25 -6.60 16.47 -11.48
C ARG A 25 -5.28 15.72 -11.41
N ILE A 26 -4.75 15.29 -12.54
CA ILE A 26 -3.51 14.53 -12.65
C ILE A 26 -2.44 15.47 -13.17
N LEU A 27 -1.44 15.75 -12.34
CA LEU A 27 -0.31 16.59 -12.72
C LEU A 27 0.67 15.84 -13.65
N THR A 28 1.45 16.61 -14.37
CA THR A 28 2.61 16.14 -15.12
C THR A 28 3.89 16.72 -14.52
N PRO A 29 5.09 16.22 -14.85
CA PRO A 29 6.35 16.83 -14.42
C PRO A 29 6.45 18.34 -14.73
N ARG A 30 5.84 18.80 -15.85
CA ARG A 30 5.81 20.23 -16.21
C ARG A 30 5.01 21.08 -15.23
N ASP A 31 3.91 20.54 -14.72
CA ASP A 31 3.04 21.26 -13.76
C ASP A 31 3.76 21.45 -12.43
N ILE A 32 4.54 20.47 -11.97
CA ILE A 32 5.34 20.54 -10.73
C ILE A 32 6.44 21.59 -10.88
N SER A 33 7.18 21.60 -12.00
CA SER A 33 8.24 22.57 -12.24
C SER A 33 7.73 24.01 -12.29
N GLY A 34 6.43 24.21 -12.53
CA GLY A 34 5.74 25.50 -12.46
C GLY A 34 5.45 26.02 -11.05
N GLY A 35 5.84 25.31 -9.97
CA GLY A 35 5.69 25.74 -8.57
C GLY A 35 4.31 25.47 -7.99
N LEU A 36 3.50 24.58 -8.58
CA LEU A 36 2.22 24.16 -8.00
C LEU A 36 2.46 23.36 -6.70
N SER A 37 1.52 23.49 -5.78
CA SER A 37 1.49 22.63 -4.58
C SER A 37 1.32 21.19 -5.02
N PHE A 38 2.17 20.31 -4.53
CA PHE A 38 2.15 18.89 -4.85
C PHE A 38 1.56 18.01 -3.73
N ALA A 39 1.10 18.61 -2.63
CA ALA A 39 0.34 17.88 -1.62
C ALA A 39 -1.03 17.45 -2.17
N ASP A 40 -1.48 16.26 -1.82
CA ASP A 40 -2.71 15.62 -2.29
C ASP A 40 -2.77 15.45 -3.81
N THR A 41 -1.64 15.05 -4.39
CA THR A 41 -1.41 15.07 -5.82
C THR A 41 -1.09 13.69 -6.38
N LEU A 42 -1.60 13.43 -7.57
CA LEU A 42 -1.21 12.31 -8.42
C LEU A 42 -0.45 12.85 -9.64
N VAL A 43 0.73 12.31 -9.89
CA VAL A 43 1.62 12.74 -10.99
C VAL A 43 1.71 11.61 -12.02
N ASN A 44 1.37 11.92 -13.27
CA ASN A 44 1.60 11.02 -14.38
C ASN A 44 2.97 11.31 -15.01
N GLY A 45 3.93 10.44 -14.79
CA GLY A 45 5.29 10.59 -15.31
C GLY A 45 6.21 9.46 -14.90
N ASP A 46 7.39 9.43 -15.51
CA ASP A 46 8.47 8.56 -15.06
C ASP A 46 8.95 9.00 -13.68
N LEU A 47 9.18 8.04 -12.79
CA LEU A 47 9.59 8.33 -11.41
C LEU A 47 10.88 9.14 -11.35
N LEU A 48 11.88 8.83 -12.17
CA LEU A 48 13.17 9.52 -12.16
C LEU A 48 13.04 10.99 -12.58
N ASP A 49 12.16 11.27 -13.55
CA ASP A 49 11.88 12.66 -13.98
C ASP A 49 11.16 13.43 -12.86
N VAL A 50 10.26 12.79 -12.13
CA VAL A 50 9.49 13.42 -11.06
C VAL A 50 10.35 13.65 -9.81
N LEU A 51 11.19 12.67 -9.42
CA LEU A 51 12.01 12.78 -8.20
C LEU A 51 12.91 14.02 -8.17
N GLY A 52 13.46 14.42 -9.33
CA GLY A 52 14.28 15.62 -9.44
C GLY A 52 13.52 16.95 -9.22
N LEU A 53 12.18 16.91 -9.30
CA LEU A 53 11.31 18.08 -9.15
C LEU A 53 10.70 18.18 -7.73
N LEU A 54 10.70 17.09 -6.97
CA LEU A 54 10.19 17.06 -5.61
C LEU A 54 11.26 17.52 -4.61
N PRO A 55 10.89 18.30 -3.58
CA PRO A 55 11.83 18.67 -2.52
C PRO A 55 12.32 17.44 -1.76
N ASP A 56 13.41 17.57 -1.03
CA ASP A 56 13.87 16.55 -0.10
C ASP A 56 13.12 16.66 1.24
N SER A 57 13.10 15.58 2.00
CA SER A 57 12.59 15.51 3.38
C SER A 57 11.15 16.01 3.56
N PHE A 58 10.25 15.67 2.64
CA PHE A 58 8.83 16.04 2.75
C PHE A 58 7.93 14.90 3.27
N ALA A 59 8.32 13.63 3.03
CA ALA A 59 7.49 12.48 3.33
C ALA A 59 7.70 11.97 4.75
N ASP A 60 6.63 11.81 5.50
CA ASP A 60 6.63 11.10 6.78
C ASP A 60 6.72 9.59 6.56
N LEU A 61 6.08 9.12 5.48
CA LEU A 61 6.04 7.72 5.11
C LEU A 61 6.20 7.54 3.60
N VAL A 62 7.08 6.63 3.21
CA VAL A 62 7.14 6.12 1.83
C VAL A 62 6.63 4.69 1.79
N ILE A 63 5.73 4.39 0.85
CA ILE A 63 5.30 3.02 0.53
C ILE A 63 5.63 2.75 -0.93
N ALA A 64 6.68 1.96 -1.16
CA ALA A 64 7.17 1.64 -2.49
C ALA A 64 6.79 0.19 -2.87
N ASP A 65 6.03 0.03 -3.95
CA ASP A 65 5.64 -1.25 -4.56
C ASP A 65 6.16 -1.33 -6.00
N PRO A 66 7.50 -1.43 -6.20
CA PRO A 66 8.09 -1.43 -7.53
C PRO A 66 7.73 -2.68 -8.33
N PRO A 67 7.96 -2.70 -9.66
CA PRO A 67 7.90 -3.93 -10.42
C PRO A 67 8.82 -5.00 -9.82
N TYR A 68 8.25 -6.17 -9.50
CA TYR A 68 9.03 -7.30 -8.98
C TYR A 68 9.86 -7.94 -10.09
N ASN A 69 10.93 -8.65 -9.73
CA ASN A 69 11.81 -9.32 -10.70
C ASN A 69 11.12 -10.51 -11.40
N MET A 70 10.04 -10.19 -12.12
CA MET A 70 9.27 -11.16 -12.92
C MET A 70 8.78 -10.52 -14.22
N SER A 71 8.70 -11.32 -15.28
CA SER A 71 8.13 -10.83 -16.54
C SER A 71 6.62 -10.63 -16.41
N LYS A 72 6.18 -9.37 -16.46
CA LYS A 72 4.78 -8.98 -16.31
C LYS A 72 4.46 -7.74 -17.12
N LYS A 73 3.24 -7.68 -17.66
CA LYS A 73 2.70 -6.49 -18.32
C LYS A 73 1.89 -5.66 -17.35
N PHE A 74 2.09 -4.34 -17.41
CA PHE A 74 1.37 -3.34 -16.66
C PHE A 74 0.82 -2.31 -17.66
N GLY A 75 -0.45 -2.44 -18.06
CA GLY A 75 -1.01 -1.58 -19.10
C GLY A 75 -0.20 -1.63 -20.41
N ALA A 76 0.29 -0.48 -20.84
CA ALA A 76 1.16 -0.34 -22.00
C ALA A 76 2.63 -0.70 -21.74
N ALA A 77 3.07 -0.70 -20.46
CA ALA A 77 4.42 -1.03 -20.05
C ALA A 77 4.61 -2.53 -19.79
N ALA A 78 5.83 -3.01 -19.89
CA ALA A 78 6.19 -4.37 -19.53
C ALA A 78 7.51 -4.36 -18.73
N PHE A 79 7.56 -5.16 -17.68
CA PHE A 79 8.78 -5.44 -16.95
C PHE A 79 9.24 -6.86 -17.28
N SER A 80 10.53 -7.05 -17.52
CA SER A 80 11.12 -8.35 -17.81
C SER A 80 11.98 -8.81 -16.65
N ALA A 81 11.86 -10.08 -16.28
CA ALA A 81 12.75 -10.68 -15.30
C ALA A 81 14.21 -10.59 -15.76
N MET A 82 15.09 -10.31 -14.84
CA MET A 82 16.53 -10.13 -15.07
C MET A 82 17.35 -10.83 -13.97
N PRO A 83 18.66 -11.06 -14.17
CA PRO A 83 19.55 -11.55 -13.12
C PRO A 83 19.50 -10.66 -11.87
N ASP A 84 19.65 -11.24 -10.68
CA ASP A 84 19.50 -10.52 -9.40
C ASP A 84 20.40 -9.28 -9.31
N GLY A 85 21.65 -9.33 -9.76
CA GLY A 85 22.53 -8.17 -9.78
C GLY A 85 22.01 -7.01 -10.64
N GLN A 86 21.41 -7.32 -11.79
CA GLN A 86 20.79 -6.28 -12.65
C GLN A 86 19.51 -5.73 -12.00
N TYR A 87 18.76 -6.56 -11.29
CA TYR A 87 17.59 -6.11 -10.56
C TYR A 87 17.99 -5.21 -9.37
N GLU A 88 19.07 -5.53 -8.66
CA GLU A 88 19.64 -4.66 -7.64
C GLU A 88 20.07 -3.30 -8.22
N ASP A 89 20.69 -3.28 -9.39
CA ASP A 89 21.07 -2.03 -10.06
C ASP A 89 19.85 -1.21 -10.51
N TYR A 90 18.78 -1.89 -10.98
CA TYR A 90 17.49 -1.25 -11.22
C TYR A 90 16.93 -0.64 -9.93
N LEU A 91 16.93 -1.36 -8.82
CA LEU A 91 16.47 -0.83 -7.53
C LEU A 91 17.30 0.40 -7.11
N ARG A 92 18.63 0.34 -7.16
CA ARG A 92 19.53 1.45 -6.82
C ARG A 92 19.31 2.69 -7.67
N SER A 93 18.90 2.52 -8.94
CA SER A 93 18.70 3.64 -9.87
C SER A 93 17.69 4.68 -9.38
N TRP A 94 16.73 4.27 -8.55
CA TRP A 94 15.68 5.15 -8.01
C TRP A 94 15.66 5.19 -6.47
N PHE A 95 16.02 4.11 -5.77
CA PHE A 95 15.80 3.94 -4.33
C PHE A 95 16.50 5.02 -3.51
N ARG A 96 17.76 5.31 -3.79
CA ARG A 96 18.52 6.36 -3.11
C ARG A 96 17.83 7.73 -3.20
N GLN A 97 17.32 8.09 -4.38
CA GLN A 97 16.62 9.36 -4.57
C GLN A 97 15.27 9.36 -3.82
N VAL A 98 14.55 8.23 -3.76
CA VAL A 98 13.35 8.11 -2.96
C VAL A 98 13.67 8.29 -1.47
N CYS A 99 14.78 7.75 -0.98
CA CYS A 99 15.21 7.93 0.41
C CYS A 99 15.55 9.40 0.76
N THR A 100 15.97 10.24 -0.21
CA THR A 100 16.15 11.68 0.07
C THR A 100 14.83 12.39 0.37
N LYS A 101 13.69 11.86 -0.15
CA LYS A 101 12.35 12.45 0.06
C LYS A 101 11.80 12.18 1.44
N LEU A 102 12.32 11.17 2.13
CA LEU A 102 11.93 10.79 3.47
C LEU A 102 12.46 11.80 4.49
N LYS A 103 11.63 12.22 5.44
CA LYS A 103 12.04 13.04 6.60
C LYS A 103 13.08 12.29 7.45
N PRO A 104 13.86 12.99 8.29
CA PRO A 104 14.84 12.33 9.18
C PRO A 104 14.23 11.27 10.11
N ASP A 105 13.00 11.49 10.60
CA ASP A 105 12.19 10.61 11.44
C ASP A 105 11.18 9.76 10.65
N GLY A 106 11.26 9.80 9.33
CA GLY A 106 10.34 9.10 8.42
C GLY A 106 10.64 7.61 8.28
N SER A 107 9.61 6.88 7.86
CA SER A 107 9.62 5.43 7.66
C SER A 107 9.39 5.04 6.20
N LEU A 108 9.95 3.91 5.78
CA LEU A 108 9.77 3.38 4.44
C LEU A 108 9.36 1.91 4.49
N TYR A 109 8.33 1.55 3.72
CA TYR A 109 7.96 0.18 3.41
C TYR A 109 8.25 -0.15 1.95
N LEU A 110 9.01 -1.23 1.72
CA LEU A 110 9.38 -1.72 0.39
C LEU A 110 8.76 -3.09 0.14
N CYS A 111 7.80 -3.15 -0.79
CA CYS A 111 7.08 -4.37 -1.13
C CYS A 111 7.83 -5.23 -2.15
N GLY A 112 7.69 -6.55 -2.04
CA GLY A 112 8.23 -7.47 -3.01
C GLY A 112 7.72 -8.89 -2.87
N ASP A 113 8.06 -9.73 -3.84
CA ASP A 113 7.83 -11.16 -3.73
C ASP A 113 9.01 -11.87 -3.05
N TRP A 114 8.83 -13.14 -2.71
CA TRP A 114 9.86 -13.93 -2.03
C TRP A 114 11.16 -14.08 -2.84
N ARG A 115 11.11 -14.01 -4.18
CA ARG A 115 12.29 -14.13 -5.04
C ARG A 115 13.14 -12.87 -5.02
N SER A 116 12.46 -11.72 -5.02
CA SER A 116 13.12 -10.41 -4.98
C SER A 116 13.54 -10.02 -3.55
N SER A 117 13.09 -10.75 -2.53
CA SER A 117 13.19 -10.34 -1.11
C SER A 117 14.63 -10.08 -0.66
N SER A 118 15.60 -10.91 -1.08
CA SER A 118 17.03 -10.71 -0.74
C SER A 118 17.63 -9.47 -1.40
N SER A 119 17.30 -9.22 -2.67
CA SER A 119 17.77 -8.03 -3.39
C SER A 119 17.17 -6.73 -2.81
N LEU A 120 15.89 -6.78 -2.41
CA LEU A 120 15.21 -5.67 -1.75
C LEU A 120 15.88 -5.34 -0.41
N GLN A 121 16.11 -6.34 0.43
CA GLN A 121 16.78 -6.16 1.72
C GLN A 121 18.17 -5.53 1.52
N LYS A 122 18.98 -6.11 0.65
CA LYS A 122 20.35 -5.65 0.39
C LYS A 122 20.39 -4.18 -0.04
N VAL A 123 19.55 -3.78 -1.00
CA VAL A 123 19.50 -2.39 -1.48
C VAL A 123 18.95 -1.46 -0.41
N MET A 124 17.97 -1.91 0.38
CA MET A 124 17.40 -1.11 1.45
C MET A 124 18.42 -0.82 2.56
N GLU A 125 19.24 -1.80 2.94
CA GLU A 125 20.29 -1.67 3.96
C GLU A 125 21.44 -0.72 3.55
N GLU A 126 21.55 -0.37 2.26
CA GLU A 126 22.52 0.62 1.78
C GLU A 126 22.13 2.05 2.18
N GLU A 127 20.84 2.35 2.39
CA GLU A 127 20.32 3.69 2.62
C GLU A 127 19.56 3.84 3.96
N LEU A 128 19.03 2.75 4.53
CA LEU A 128 18.16 2.74 5.71
C LEU A 128 18.54 1.64 6.69
N THR A 129 18.18 1.83 7.96
CA THR A 129 18.19 0.75 8.95
C THR A 129 16.93 -0.10 8.78
N VAL A 130 17.10 -1.35 8.38
CA VAL A 130 15.99 -2.31 8.29
C VAL A 130 15.64 -2.80 9.69
N LEU A 131 14.38 -2.59 10.11
CA LEU A 131 13.88 -2.97 11.43
C LEU A 131 13.10 -4.28 11.42
N ASN A 132 12.35 -4.55 10.34
CA ASN A 132 11.50 -5.73 10.27
C ASN A 132 11.18 -6.13 8.83
N ARG A 133 10.68 -7.36 8.68
CA ARG A 133 10.05 -7.86 7.47
C ARG A 133 8.66 -8.38 7.82
N ILE A 134 7.63 -7.81 7.19
CA ILE A 134 6.26 -8.27 7.28
C ILE A 134 6.01 -9.25 6.14
N THR A 135 5.50 -10.43 6.43
CA THR A 135 5.04 -11.39 5.42
C THR A 135 3.52 -11.35 5.36
N TRP A 136 2.99 -10.91 4.22
CA TRP A 136 1.56 -10.88 3.98
C TRP A 136 1.12 -12.16 3.25
N GLN A 137 0.21 -12.92 3.86
CA GLN A 137 -0.41 -14.10 3.25
C GLN A 137 -1.42 -13.69 2.19
N ARG A 138 -1.12 -14.02 0.93
CA ARG A 138 -2.05 -13.86 -0.20
C ARG A 138 -2.83 -15.15 -0.42
N GLU A 139 -4.15 -15.05 -0.53
CA GLU A 139 -4.99 -16.22 -0.82
C GLU A 139 -5.08 -16.56 -2.32
N LYS A 140 -4.71 -15.61 -3.20
CA LYS A 140 -4.83 -15.81 -4.65
C LYS A 140 -3.63 -16.56 -5.22
N GLY A 141 -3.92 -17.46 -6.12
CA GLY A 141 -2.97 -18.18 -6.95
C GLY A 141 -3.48 -19.58 -7.25
N ARG A 142 -3.22 -20.05 -8.46
CA ARG A 142 -3.45 -21.46 -8.82
C ARG A 142 -2.41 -22.32 -8.12
N GLY A 143 -2.74 -23.57 -7.83
CA GLY A 143 -1.75 -24.53 -7.32
C GLY A 143 -0.59 -24.70 -8.31
N ALA A 144 0.60 -24.96 -7.78
CA ALA A 144 1.75 -25.32 -8.61
C ALA A 144 1.71 -26.83 -8.90
N ALA A 145 2.09 -27.21 -10.11
CA ALA A 145 2.12 -28.63 -10.50
C ALA A 145 3.39 -29.34 -10.01
N SER A 146 4.49 -28.62 -9.83
CA SER A 146 5.82 -29.19 -9.54
C SER A 146 6.54 -28.55 -8.34
N ASN A 147 5.91 -27.56 -7.69
CA ASN A 147 6.50 -26.84 -6.56
C ASN A 147 5.37 -26.28 -5.66
N TRP A 148 5.72 -25.71 -4.52
CA TRP A 148 4.79 -25.08 -3.61
C TRP A 148 4.15 -23.82 -4.25
N LYS A 149 2.84 -23.62 -3.98
CA LYS A 149 2.13 -22.43 -4.41
C LYS A 149 2.70 -21.20 -3.70
N ASN A 150 3.04 -20.16 -4.47
CA ASN A 150 3.37 -18.87 -3.88
C ASN A 150 2.11 -18.25 -3.25
N GLY A 151 2.09 -18.12 -1.95
CA GLY A 151 0.97 -17.59 -1.16
C GLY A 151 1.32 -16.36 -0.33
N MET A 152 2.48 -15.72 -0.58
CA MET A 152 2.95 -14.61 0.24
C MET A 152 3.62 -13.50 -0.56
N GLU A 153 3.64 -12.31 0.02
CA GLU A 153 4.51 -11.18 -0.35
C GLU A 153 5.20 -10.65 0.89
N ASP A 154 6.40 -10.12 0.71
CA ASP A 154 7.19 -9.49 1.77
C ASP A 154 7.08 -7.97 1.70
N ILE A 155 7.11 -7.32 2.86
CA ILE A 155 7.13 -5.87 3.02
C ILE A 155 8.25 -5.55 4.00
N TRP A 156 9.34 -5.01 3.50
CA TRP A 156 10.49 -4.62 4.30
C TRP A 156 10.23 -3.27 4.95
N PHE A 157 10.45 -3.16 6.26
CA PHE A 157 10.28 -1.95 7.05
C PHE A 157 11.63 -1.39 7.44
N GLY A 158 11.91 -0.16 7.05
CA GLY A 158 13.12 0.56 7.38
C GLY A 158 12.90 2.02 7.73
N VAL A 159 13.86 2.58 8.43
CA VAL A 159 13.87 3.96 8.93
C VAL A 159 15.23 4.61 8.71
N LYS A 160 15.28 5.95 8.66
CA LYS A 160 16.57 6.67 8.63
C LYS A 160 17.28 6.63 9.99
N ASP A 161 16.55 6.88 11.06
CA ASP A 161 17.06 6.90 12.42
C ASP A 161 16.32 5.87 13.28
N PRO A 162 16.95 4.75 13.66
CA PRO A 162 16.31 3.74 14.50
C PRO A 162 16.05 4.20 15.95
N GLY A 163 16.66 5.29 16.37
CA GLY A 163 16.43 5.91 17.68
C GLY A 163 15.30 6.93 17.70
N HIS A 164 14.87 7.39 16.50
CA HIS A 164 13.87 8.46 16.39
C HIS A 164 13.03 8.31 15.14
N TYR A 165 11.89 7.60 15.23
CA TYR A 165 10.90 7.43 14.17
C TYR A 165 9.49 7.33 14.78
N TYR A 166 8.49 7.70 13.97
CA TYR A 166 7.10 7.57 14.40
C TYR A 166 6.60 6.13 14.20
N PHE A 167 6.03 5.55 15.27
CA PHE A 167 5.35 4.26 15.20
C PHE A 167 4.22 4.16 16.23
N ASP A 168 2.97 4.08 15.77
CA ASP A 168 1.76 3.95 16.60
C ASP A 168 1.24 2.50 16.59
N LEU A 169 1.66 1.72 17.59
CA LEU A 169 1.22 0.34 17.76
C LEU A 169 -0.25 0.24 18.17
N GLU A 170 -0.78 1.23 18.88
CA GLU A 170 -2.18 1.23 19.32
C GLU A 170 -3.14 1.37 18.16
N ALA A 171 -2.82 2.22 17.18
CA ALA A 171 -3.63 2.45 16.00
C ALA A 171 -3.76 1.23 15.06
N VAL A 172 -2.91 0.20 15.25
CA VAL A 172 -2.91 -1.00 14.39
C VAL A 172 -3.32 -2.28 15.12
N LYS A 173 -3.82 -2.17 16.34
CA LYS A 173 -4.33 -3.32 17.08
C LYS A 173 -5.42 -4.05 16.30
N LEU A 174 -5.38 -5.37 16.40
CA LEU A 174 -6.32 -6.28 15.75
C LEU A 174 -7.34 -6.80 16.76
N LYS A 175 -8.63 -6.56 16.48
CA LYS A 175 -9.73 -7.11 17.25
C LYS A 175 -9.93 -8.58 16.87
N ARG A 176 -9.56 -9.48 17.79
CA ARG A 176 -9.64 -10.93 17.60
C ARG A 176 -10.70 -11.57 18.47
N ARG A 177 -11.45 -12.50 17.90
CA ARG A 177 -12.39 -13.32 18.64
C ARG A 177 -11.65 -14.28 19.56
N VAL A 178 -12.08 -14.38 20.82
CA VAL A 178 -11.48 -15.30 21.79
C VAL A 178 -12.21 -16.64 21.69
N LEU A 179 -11.48 -17.68 21.24
CA LEU A 179 -12.05 -19.03 21.07
C LEU A 179 -12.10 -19.82 22.38
N ALA A 180 -11.17 -19.56 23.30
CA ALA A 180 -11.08 -20.19 24.62
C ALA A 180 -10.95 -19.09 25.69
N PRO A 181 -12.09 -18.48 26.11
CA PRO A 181 -12.07 -17.37 27.05
C PRO A 181 -11.64 -17.84 28.44
N TYR A 182 -10.41 -17.47 28.83
CA TYR A 182 -9.90 -17.73 30.17
C TYR A 182 -10.38 -16.63 31.12
N ARG A 183 -10.84 -17.04 32.32
CA ARG A 183 -11.26 -16.14 33.39
C ARG A 183 -10.34 -16.34 34.59
N ASP A 184 -9.93 -15.25 35.20
CA ASP A 184 -9.22 -15.23 36.46
C ASP A 184 -10.16 -14.70 37.56
N ASN A 185 -10.39 -15.48 38.62
CA ASN A 185 -11.35 -15.13 39.66
C ASN A 185 -12.73 -14.69 39.16
N GLY A 186 -13.23 -15.34 38.10
CA GLY A 186 -14.55 -15.06 37.49
C GLY A 186 -14.57 -13.88 36.50
N SER A 187 -13.51 -13.10 36.42
CA SER A 187 -13.39 -11.96 35.48
C SER A 187 -12.64 -12.35 34.22
N PRO A 188 -13.01 -11.78 33.04
CA PRO A 188 -12.22 -11.95 31.82
C PRO A 188 -10.77 -11.53 32.03
N LYS A 189 -9.81 -12.37 31.58
CA LYS A 189 -8.40 -12.02 31.52
C LYS A 189 -8.02 -11.67 30.10
N ASP A 190 -7.57 -10.47 29.83
CA ASP A 190 -7.08 -10.00 28.51
C ASP A 190 -8.15 -10.00 27.38
N TRP A 191 -9.44 -9.97 27.71
CA TRP A 191 -10.53 -9.91 26.74
C TRP A 191 -11.78 -9.24 27.32
N GLU A 192 -12.67 -8.80 26.46
CA GLU A 192 -13.93 -8.15 26.80
C GLU A 192 -15.10 -9.00 26.32
N ASP A 193 -16.17 -9.07 27.13
CA ASP A 193 -17.44 -9.66 26.74
C ASP A 193 -18.27 -8.59 26.06
N THR A 194 -18.60 -8.82 24.79
CA THR A 194 -19.38 -7.87 23.97
C THR A 194 -20.66 -8.55 23.48
N PRO A 195 -21.67 -7.77 23.00
CA PRO A 195 -22.88 -8.38 22.42
C PRO A 195 -22.58 -9.34 21.26
N ASP A 196 -21.47 -9.15 20.56
CA ASP A 196 -21.02 -10.00 19.44
C ASP A 196 -20.15 -11.19 19.90
N GLY A 197 -19.92 -11.33 21.21
CA GLY A 197 -19.11 -12.37 21.84
C GLY A 197 -17.82 -11.85 22.47
N PRO A 198 -16.93 -12.76 22.93
CA PRO A 198 -15.68 -12.40 23.56
C PRO A 198 -14.64 -11.97 22.55
N PHE A 199 -14.06 -10.76 22.72
CA PHE A 199 -13.00 -10.21 21.88
C PHE A 199 -11.84 -9.70 22.72
N ARG A 200 -10.65 -9.70 22.12
CA ARG A 200 -9.46 -9.04 22.67
C ARG A 200 -8.74 -8.22 21.59
N LEU A 201 -8.09 -7.17 22.02
CA LEU A 201 -7.18 -6.40 21.18
C LEU A 201 -5.77 -6.99 21.29
N THR A 202 -5.18 -7.32 20.15
CA THR A 202 -3.82 -7.88 20.06
C THR A 202 -2.95 -7.01 19.19
N CYS A 203 -1.69 -6.84 19.57
CA CYS A 203 -0.68 -6.26 18.69
C CYS A 203 -0.51 -7.17 17.46
N PRO A 204 -0.50 -6.65 16.24
CA PRO A 204 -0.25 -7.46 15.06
C PRO A 204 1.20 -7.98 15.08
N SER A 205 1.38 -9.24 14.68
CA SER A 205 2.70 -9.79 14.39
C SER A 205 3.18 -9.30 13.01
N ASN A 206 4.39 -9.66 12.63
CA ASN A 206 4.91 -9.44 11.28
C ASN A 206 4.45 -10.51 10.27
N PHE A 207 3.51 -11.38 10.63
CA PHE A 207 2.83 -12.30 9.73
C PHE A 207 1.35 -11.90 9.63
N TRP A 208 0.93 -11.43 8.43
CA TRP A 208 -0.40 -10.88 8.19
C TRP A 208 -1.25 -11.85 7.37
N ASP A 209 -2.14 -12.53 8.05
CA ASP A 209 -3.14 -13.44 7.48
C ASP A 209 -4.56 -12.84 7.45
N ASP A 210 -4.71 -11.62 7.98
CA ASP A 210 -5.99 -10.93 8.13
C ASP A 210 -6.38 -10.04 6.94
N VAL A 211 -5.54 -9.94 5.89
CA VAL A 211 -5.75 -9.06 4.75
C VAL A 211 -6.02 -9.83 3.48
N SER A 212 -7.22 -9.66 2.89
CA SER A 212 -7.59 -10.28 1.62
C SER A 212 -7.13 -9.47 0.41
N VAL A 213 -6.74 -10.15 -0.66
CA VAL A 213 -6.48 -9.50 -1.96
C VAL A 213 -7.81 -8.98 -2.53
N PRO A 214 -7.87 -7.76 -3.08
CA PRO A 214 -9.08 -7.26 -3.73
C PRO A 214 -9.59 -8.20 -4.83
N PHE A 215 -10.90 -8.41 -4.89
CA PHE A 215 -11.53 -9.20 -5.92
C PHE A 215 -12.82 -8.54 -6.41
N TRP A 216 -13.32 -8.97 -7.55
CA TRP A 216 -14.36 -8.31 -8.35
C TRP A 216 -15.65 -7.88 -7.60
N SER A 217 -15.98 -8.47 -6.46
CA SER A 217 -17.14 -8.06 -5.63
C SER A 217 -16.81 -7.04 -4.54
N MET A 218 -15.52 -6.69 -4.37
CA MET A 218 -15.09 -5.67 -3.40
C MET A 218 -15.16 -4.27 -4.04
N PRO A 219 -15.62 -3.25 -3.30
CA PRO A 219 -15.79 -1.90 -3.84
C PRO A 219 -14.48 -1.22 -4.21
N GLU A 220 -13.35 -1.64 -3.64
CA GLU A 220 -12.02 -1.11 -3.94
C GLU A 220 -11.37 -1.74 -5.19
N ASN A 221 -11.94 -2.83 -5.73
CA ASN A 221 -11.30 -3.61 -6.78
C ASN A 221 -11.19 -2.85 -8.10
N THR A 222 -10.03 -2.99 -8.76
CA THR A 222 -9.75 -2.46 -10.10
C THR A 222 -9.20 -3.57 -11.00
N ASP A 223 -9.01 -3.28 -12.28
CA ASP A 223 -8.35 -4.19 -13.22
C ASP A 223 -6.80 -4.14 -13.11
N HIS A 224 -6.22 -3.35 -12.19
CA HIS A 224 -4.77 -3.29 -11.99
C HIS A 224 -4.23 -4.64 -11.47
N PRO A 225 -3.27 -5.26 -12.17
CA PRO A 225 -2.88 -6.65 -11.93
C PRO A 225 -2.08 -6.88 -10.63
N ALA A 226 -1.60 -5.81 -9.99
CA ALA A 226 -0.81 -5.83 -8.76
C ALA A 226 -1.42 -4.93 -7.67
N GLN A 227 -2.73 -4.61 -7.76
CA GLN A 227 -3.38 -3.76 -6.77
C GLN A 227 -3.18 -4.29 -5.36
N LYS A 228 -2.70 -3.43 -4.46
CA LYS A 228 -2.64 -3.70 -3.03
C LYS A 228 -3.99 -3.37 -2.36
N PRO A 229 -4.39 -4.13 -1.31
CA PRO A 229 -5.60 -3.84 -0.54
C PRO A 229 -5.51 -2.52 0.24
N GLU A 230 -6.59 -1.76 0.30
CA GLU A 230 -6.64 -0.55 1.13
C GLU A 230 -6.40 -0.85 2.62
N LYS A 231 -6.88 -2.00 3.12
CA LYS A 231 -6.61 -2.44 4.50
C LYS A 231 -5.12 -2.61 4.79
N LEU A 232 -4.36 -3.17 3.84
CA LEU A 232 -2.92 -3.33 3.99
C LEU A 232 -2.24 -1.96 4.11
N MET A 233 -2.56 -1.05 3.17
CA MET A 233 -2.03 0.31 3.17
C MET A 233 -2.41 1.07 4.44
N ALA A 234 -3.66 0.92 4.91
CA ALA A 234 -4.13 1.56 6.13
C ALA A 234 -3.34 1.12 7.37
N LYS A 235 -2.99 -0.17 7.48
CA LYS A 235 -2.14 -0.67 8.59
C LYS A 235 -0.76 -0.02 8.56
N LEU A 236 -0.13 0.08 7.38
CA LEU A 236 1.19 0.72 7.24
C LEU A 236 1.12 2.22 7.56
N ILE A 237 0.09 2.90 7.05
CA ILE A 237 -0.10 4.35 7.23
C ILE A 237 -0.39 4.69 8.69
N LEU A 238 -1.31 3.97 9.34
CA LEU A 238 -1.65 4.24 10.74
C LEU A 238 -0.48 3.95 11.68
N ALA A 239 0.32 2.91 11.38
CA ALA A 239 1.51 2.61 12.16
C ALA A 239 2.59 3.70 12.04
N SER A 240 2.85 4.22 10.83
CA SER A 240 4.10 4.94 10.54
C SER A 240 3.93 6.32 9.92
N CYS A 241 2.71 6.87 9.87
CA CYS A 241 2.45 8.23 9.41
C CYS A 241 1.55 8.97 10.42
N PRO A 242 2.00 10.05 11.05
CA PRO A 242 1.18 10.82 11.98
C PRO A 242 -0.04 11.42 11.28
N ALA A 243 -1.05 11.82 12.06
CA ALA A 243 -2.22 12.51 11.51
C ALA A 243 -1.79 13.80 10.81
N GLY A 244 -2.30 14.04 9.59
CA GLY A 244 -1.89 15.16 8.75
C GLY A 244 -0.49 15.02 8.13
N GLY A 245 0.23 13.91 8.36
CA GLY A 245 1.51 13.62 7.71
C GLY A 245 1.36 13.29 6.23
N VAL A 246 2.47 13.20 5.51
CA VAL A 246 2.53 12.99 4.06
C VAL A 246 2.98 11.57 3.73
N VAL A 247 2.17 10.86 2.97
CA VAL A 247 2.49 9.55 2.38
C VAL A 247 2.98 9.74 0.94
N PHE A 248 4.14 9.21 0.61
CA PHE A 248 4.66 9.18 -0.76
C PHE A 248 4.60 7.76 -1.33
N GLU A 249 3.91 7.60 -2.45
CA GLU A 249 3.73 6.34 -3.20
C GLU A 249 4.42 6.47 -4.57
N PRO A 250 5.71 6.10 -4.70
CA PRO A 250 6.49 6.32 -5.93
C PRO A 250 6.09 5.43 -7.10
N PHE A 251 5.32 4.37 -6.86
CA PHE A 251 4.77 3.44 -7.87
C PHE A 251 3.27 3.26 -7.60
N ALA A 252 2.49 4.32 -7.85
CA ALA A 252 1.12 4.40 -7.36
C ALA A 252 0.16 3.37 -7.97
N GLY A 253 0.37 2.93 -9.21
CA GLY A 253 -0.54 2.02 -9.87
C GLY A 253 -1.98 2.54 -9.83
N SER A 254 -2.88 1.78 -9.18
CA SER A 254 -4.25 2.22 -8.94
C SER A 254 -4.42 3.12 -7.70
N GLY A 255 -3.34 3.61 -7.09
CA GLY A 255 -3.33 4.60 -6.00
C GLY A 255 -3.76 4.07 -4.64
N SER A 256 -3.45 2.83 -4.30
CA SER A 256 -3.98 2.23 -3.07
C SER A 256 -3.49 2.92 -1.79
N ALA A 257 -2.21 3.32 -1.71
CA ALA A 257 -1.69 4.05 -0.56
C ALA A 257 -2.19 5.49 -0.54
N CYS A 258 -2.27 6.18 -1.68
CA CYS A 258 -2.84 7.52 -1.79
C CYS A 258 -4.32 7.55 -1.34
N VAL A 259 -5.12 6.57 -1.77
CA VAL A 259 -6.54 6.45 -1.37
C VAL A 259 -6.68 6.18 0.12
N ALA A 260 -5.89 5.26 0.67
CA ALA A 260 -5.90 4.97 2.10
C ALA A 260 -5.44 6.19 2.93
N ALA A 261 -4.39 6.90 2.50
CA ALA A 261 -3.92 8.14 3.13
C ALA A 261 -5.04 9.17 3.20
N LYS A 262 -5.71 9.46 2.08
CA LYS A 262 -6.85 10.38 2.01
C LYS A 262 -8.00 9.98 2.91
N LYS A 263 -8.38 8.69 2.92
CA LYS A 263 -9.44 8.17 3.80
C LYS A 263 -9.12 8.35 5.29
N LEU A 264 -7.84 8.27 5.63
CA LEU A 264 -7.31 8.35 6.99
C LEU A 264 -6.89 9.78 7.41
N GLY A 265 -7.13 10.81 6.59
CA GLY A 265 -6.78 12.20 6.90
C GLY A 265 -5.28 12.48 6.88
N ARG A 266 -4.54 11.79 6.02
CA ARG A 266 -3.14 12.09 5.68
C ARG A 266 -3.08 12.70 4.30
N HIS A 267 -2.06 13.52 4.07
CA HIS A 267 -1.71 13.99 2.73
C HIS A 267 -1.02 12.89 1.92
N PHE A 268 -1.03 13.01 0.61
CA PHE A 268 -0.40 12.02 -0.27
C PHE A 268 0.25 12.66 -1.49
N ILE A 269 1.26 11.96 -2.02
CA ILE A 269 1.83 12.18 -3.34
C ILE A 269 1.97 10.80 -3.98
N GLY A 270 1.40 10.62 -5.17
CA GLY A 270 1.53 9.39 -5.95
C GLY A 270 2.18 9.68 -7.30
N VAL A 271 3.10 8.81 -7.74
CA VAL A 271 3.70 8.86 -9.08
C VAL A 271 3.33 7.58 -9.82
N GLU A 272 2.82 7.73 -11.04
CA GLU A 272 2.44 6.60 -11.89
C GLU A 272 2.74 6.92 -13.36
N ILE A 273 3.43 6.02 -14.03
CA ILE A 273 3.83 6.19 -15.43
C ILE A 273 2.67 5.94 -16.40
N ASP A 274 1.79 4.98 -16.08
CA ASP A 274 0.66 4.62 -16.92
C ASP A 274 -0.52 5.57 -16.71
N ARG A 275 -0.93 6.24 -17.79
CA ARG A 275 -2.02 7.23 -17.76
C ARG A 275 -3.36 6.63 -17.36
N ASP A 276 -3.66 5.43 -17.79
CA ASP A 276 -4.93 4.78 -17.51
C ASP A 276 -5.02 4.39 -16.02
N TYR A 277 -3.92 3.95 -15.43
CA TYR A 277 -3.86 3.70 -13.99
C TYR A 277 -3.93 5.00 -13.18
N CYS A 278 -3.34 6.10 -13.64
CA CYS A 278 -3.57 7.42 -13.03
C CYS A 278 -5.05 7.80 -13.04
N LEU A 279 -5.77 7.57 -14.12
CA LEU A 279 -7.22 7.86 -14.19
C LEU A 279 -8.02 6.98 -13.22
N VAL A 280 -7.67 5.71 -13.08
CA VAL A 280 -8.27 4.81 -12.08
C VAL A 280 -7.99 5.31 -10.67
N ALA A 281 -6.76 5.67 -10.36
CA ALA A 281 -6.37 6.24 -9.07
C ALA A 281 -7.12 7.55 -8.77
N ALA A 282 -7.20 8.46 -9.74
CA ALA A 282 -7.95 9.72 -9.61
C ALA A 282 -9.45 9.49 -9.35
N LYS A 283 -10.06 8.48 -10.00
CA LYS A 283 -11.44 8.09 -9.72
C LYS A 283 -11.61 7.57 -8.29
N ARG A 284 -10.74 6.69 -7.84
CA ARG A 284 -10.73 6.17 -6.46
C ARG A 284 -10.55 7.28 -5.43
N LEU A 285 -9.64 8.22 -5.69
CA LEU A 285 -9.43 9.40 -4.85
C LEU A 285 -10.68 10.30 -4.79
N ARG A 286 -11.41 10.48 -5.90
CA ARG A 286 -12.70 11.16 -5.94
C ARG A 286 -13.76 10.43 -5.11
N MET A 287 -13.83 9.10 -5.23
CA MET A 287 -14.76 8.29 -4.42
C MET A 287 -14.45 8.39 -2.92
N ALA A 288 -13.18 8.52 -2.54
CA ALA A 288 -12.76 8.70 -1.15
C ALA A 288 -13.18 10.05 -0.54
N ASP A 289 -13.67 11.01 -1.32
CA ASP A 289 -14.26 12.26 -0.79
C ASP A 289 -15.56 11.98 -0.02
N SER A 290 -16.36 11.04 -0.49
CA SER A 290 -17.67 10.67 0.08
C SER A 290 -17.66 9.36 0.87
N ASP A 291 -16.78 8.43 0.57
CA ASP A 291 -16.69 7.13 1.26
C ASP A 291 -15.29 6.91 1.87
N LYS A 292 -15.21 7.14 3.18
CA LYS A 292 -13.99 6.96 3.98
C LYS A 292 -13.80 5.54 4.52
N ARG A 293 -14.74 4.62 4.26
CA ARG A 293 -14.67 3.25 4.77
C ARG A 293 -13.52 2.48 4.15
N ILE A 294 -12.83 1.72 4.98
CA ILE A 294 -11.80 0.76 4.59
C ILE A 294 -12.28 -0.62 5.05
N GLN A 295 -12.35 -1.58 4.14
CA GLN A 295 -12.85 -2.91 4.47
C GLN A 295 -11.98 -3.59 5.55
N GLY A 296 -12.62 -4.10 6.60
CA GLY A 296 -11.92 -4.73 7.73
C GLY A 296 -11.26 -3.76 8.71
N TYR A 297 -11.65 -2.47 8.65
CA TYR A 297 -11.30 -1.44 9.63
C TYR A 297 -12.56 -0.68 10.03
N ASP A 298 -12.83 -0.58 11.33
CA ASP A 298 -14.07 0.05 11.84
C ASP A 298 -13.90 1.54 12.21
N GLY A 299 -12.75 2.12 11.90
CA GLY A 299 -12.37 3.48 12.25
C GLY A 299 -11.49 3.58 13.50
N VAL A 300 -11.38 2.51 14.27
CA VAL A 300 -10.57 2.41 15.49
C VAL A 300 -9.67 1.17 15.46
N HIS A 301 -10.23 -0.01 15.13
CA HIS A 301 -9.51 -1.27 15.17
C HIS A 301 -9.62 -2.03 13.85
N PHE A 302 -8.58 -2.78 13.55
CA PHE A 302 -8.64 -3.75 12.46
C PHE A 302 -9.36 -5.03 12.91
N LYS A 303 -10.11 -5.62 11.99
CA LYS A 303 -10.81 -6.90 12.19
C LYS A 303 -10.04 -8.03 11.54
N GLU A 304 -10.23 -9.26 12.04
CA GLU A 304 -9.73 -10.46 11.38
C GLU A 304 -10.29 -10.61 9.96
N ARG A 305 -9.66 -11.47 9.15
CA ARG A 305 -10.15 -11.79 7.81
C ARG A 305 -11.57 -12.34 7.87
N ASN A 306 -12.43 -11.88 6.97
CA ASN A 306 -13.83 -12.29 6.88
C ASN A 306 -14.70 -12.04 8.14
N SER A 307 -14.25 -11.19 9.04
CA SER A 307 -15.12 -10.67 10.11
C SER A 307 -16.08 -9.62 9.55
N PRO A 308 -17.36 -9.64 9.94
CA PRO A 308 -18.34 -8.65 9.52
C PRO A 308 -18.01 -7.24 10.02
#